data_866c35bc4854b92665274617b48dac85
#
_entry.id   866c35bc4854b92665274617b48dac85
#
_cell.length_a   1.000
_cell.length_b   1.000
_cell.length_c   1.000
_cell.angle_alpha   90.00
_cell.angle_beta   90.00
_cell.angle_gamma   90.00
#
_symmetry.space_group_name_H-M   'P 1'
#
loop_
_entity.id
_entity.type
_entity.pdbx_description
1 polymer ?
#
loop_
_entity_poly.entity_id
_entity_poly.type
_entity_poly.pdbx_seq_one_letter_code
_entity_poly.pdbx_strand_id
1 'polypeptide(L)'
;MSTKMFANLGPSNTVKHHPLELPNTQNNRQQPQPQPQPQKKSTSMFSMFNVSPKVSKEPPIQAELLLIMGDVHIPSRIDSITKEVQEILNSNKGKFSRVICTGDFGTIETYEYFKSLLPKSKEWNFNCVKNDFQETKLSFPDTLTVKSNDYKIGIINGYQIVPWGDLTALSALSKQMECDILISGFTHLRGVFHFEGKWFINPGTITGAFSPLTNNPPPSFMVLFTLPDVATLYLYEYNFSSRQFDVSKYDLTK
;
A
#
# COMPACT_ATOMS: atom_id res chain seq x y z
N MET A 1 -63.65 6.40 37.00
CA MET A 1 -63.73 5.03 37.56
C MET A 1 -62.36 4.44 37.37
N SER A 2 -61.52 4.48 38.38
CA SER A 2 -61.25 3.40 39.35
C SER A 2 -60.59 2.25 38.63
N THR A 3 -59.47 1.71 39.00
CA THR A 3 -58.86 1.56 40.30
C THR A 3 -57.42 1.05 40.17
N LYS A 4 -56.59 1.49 41.07
CA LYS A 4 -55.26 1.00 41.49
C LYS A 4 -55.15 -0.53 41.66
N MET A 5 -53.90 -1.06 41.52
CA MET A 5 -53.18 -1.90 42.52
C MET A 5 -51.76 -2.15 41.97
N PHE A 6 -50.76 -1.64 42.59
CA PHE A 6 -49.87 -2.03 43.70
C PHE A 6 -49.47 -3.52 43.71
N ALA A 7 -48.18 -3.83 43.61
CA ALA A 7 -47.34 -4.14 44.73
C ALA A 7 -45.94 -4.54 44.28
N ASN A 8 -44.96 -3.89 44.82
CA ASN A 8 -43.79 -4.40 45.56
C ASN A 8 -43.07 -5.61 45.02
N LEU A 9 -41.76 -5.42 44.82
CA LEU A 9 -40.69 -6.20 45.52
C LEU A 9 -39.33 -5.73 45.01
N GLY A 10 -38.58 -5.14 45.76
CA GLY A 10 -37.42 -5.41 46.58
C GLY A 10 -36.17 -5.94 45.82
N PRO A 11 -34.97 -6.02 46.37
CA PRO A 11 -33.89 -5.13 46.07
C PRO A 11 -32.94 -5.64 44.98
N SER A 12 -32.25 -4.68 44.35
CA SER A 12 -31.15 -4.79 43.39
C SER A 12 -30.12 -5.87 43.75
N ASN A 13 -29.97 -6.84 42.87
CA ASN A 13 -28.75 -7.61 42.77
C ASN A 13 -27.83 -6.90 41.74
N THR A 14 -26.92 -6.12 42.27
CA THR A 14 -25.77 -5.63 41.52
C THR A 14 -24.90 -6.83 41.09
N VAL A 15 -25.05 -7.25 39.85
CA VAL A 15 -24.08 -8.15 39.20
C VAL A 15 -22.82 -7.35 38.97
N LYS A 16 -21.82 -7.59 39.79
CA LYS A 16 -20.46 -7.15 39.52
C LYS A 16 -19.99 -7.84 38.25
N HIS A 17 -19.87 -7.07 37.19
CA HIS A 17 -19.14 -7.50 36.00
C HIS A 17 -17.65 -7.66 36.37
N HIS A 18 -17.22 -8.88 36.57
CA HIS A 18 -15.81 -9.21 36.50
C HIS A 18 -15.39 -9.08 35.03
N PRO A 19 -14.27 -8.40 34.75
CA PRO A 19 -13.67 -8.48 33.43
C PRO A 19 -13.34 -9.94 33.14
N LEU A 20 -13.78 -10.44 31.98
CA LEU A 20 -13.35 -11.73 31.46
C LEU A 20 -11.85 -11.62 31.21
N GLU A 21 -11.06 -12.21 32.09
CA GLU A 21 -9.65 -12.49 31.82
C GLU A 21 -9.61 -13.50 30.69
N LEU A 22 -9.18 -13.05 29.53
CA LEU A 22 -8.81 -13.92 28.41
C LEU A 22 -7.63 -14.79 28.84
N PRO A 23 -7.64 -16.10 28.56
CA PRO A 23 -6.52 -16.97 28.91
C PRO A 23 -5.26 -16.46 28.21
N ASN A 24 -4.23 -16.26 28.99
CA ASN A 24 -2.90 -15.84 28.57
C ASN A 24 -2.23 -17.03 27.86
N THR A 25 -2.58 -17.23 26.59
CA THR A 25 -1.82 -18.12 25.71
C THR A 25 -0.56 -17.37 25.31
N GLN A 26 0.50 -17.55 26.09
CA GLN A 26 1.87 -17.26 25.65
C GLN A 26 2.20 -18.19 24.47
N ASN A 27 1.68 -17.85 23.30
CA ASN A 27 2.24 -18.34 22.06
C ASN A 27 3.46 -17.50 21.76
N ASN A 28 4.62 -18.10 21.96
CA ASN A 28 5.94 -17.64 21.57
C ASN A 28 6.00 -17.57 20.02
N ARG A 29 5.18 -16.70 19.40
CA ARG A 29 5.36 -16.31 18.01
C ARG A 29 6.45 -15.25 18.02
N GLN A 30 7.63 -15.63 17.55
CA GLN A 30 8.66 -14.66 17.21
C GLN A 30 8.06 -13.65 16.24
N GLN A 31 7.78 -12.44 16.74
CA GLN A 31 7.45 -11.32 15.89
C GLN A 31 8.65 -11.06 14.98
N PRO A 32 8.44 -10.88 13.67
CA PRO A 32 9.49 -10.46 12.78
C PRO A 32 10.12 -9.20 13.36
N GLN A 33 11.43 -9.20 13.56
CA GLN A 33 12.13 -8.00 14.02
C GLN A 33 11.92 -6.88 13.00
N PRO A 34 11.56 -5.67 13.44
CA PRO A 34 11.52 -4.53 12.53
C PRO A 34 12.91 -4.36 11.93
N GLN A 35 12.99 -4.25 10.62
CA GLN A 35 14.22 -3.93 9.89
C GLN A 35 14.82 -2.63 10.43
N PRO A 36 16.16 -2.46 10.38
CA PRO A 36 16.81 -1.24 10.85
C PRO A 36 16.17 -0.02 10.20
N GLN A 37 15.84 0.97 11.02
CA GLN A 37 15.17 2.19 10.56
C GLN A 37 15.98 2.87 9.44
N PRO A 38 15.36 3.23 8.32
CA PRO A 38 16.05 3.86 7.21
C PRO A 38 16.57 5.25 7.59
N GLN A 39 17.76 5.58 7.10
CA GLN A 39 18.33 6.92 7.29
C GLN A 39 17.49 7.96 6.54
N LYS A 40 16.90 8.90 7.27
CA LYS A 40 16.16 10.02 6.69
C LYS A 40 17.14 10.99 6.00
N LYS A 41 17.05 11.11 4.69
CA LYS A 41 17.72 12.16 3.91
C LYS A 41 16.69 12.90 3.08
N SER A 42 16.59 14.22 3.28
CA SER A 42 15.72 15.13 2.53
C SER A 42 16.40 15.57 1.23
N THR A 43 16.58 14.67 0.28
CA THR A 43 17.12 15.04 -1.04
C THR A 43 16.19 14.50 -2.12
N SER A 44 15.74 15.36 -3.04
CA SER A 44 14.92 14.93 -4.16
C SER A 44 15.66 13.87 -4.97
N MET A 45 15.20 12.63 -4.88
CA MET A 45 15.79 11.45 -5.50
C MET A 45 15.79 11.51 -7.04
N PHE A 46 14.86 12.28 -7.61
CA PHE A 46 14.71 12.37 -9.06
C PHE A 46 15.87 13.08 -9.78
N SER A 47 16.74 13.81 -9.05
CA SER A 47 17.95 14.40 -9.64
C SER A 47 19.09 13.38 -9.86
N MET A 48 19.02 12.19 -9.26
CA MET A 48 20.10 11.19 -9.35
C MET A 48 20.05 10.32 -10.62
N PHE A 49 18.96 10.38 -11.41
CA PHE A 49 18.79 9.51 -12.58
C PHE A 49 19.27 10.10 -13.91
N ASN A 50 19.98 11.22 -13.92
CA ASN A 50 20.66 11.74 -15.10
C ASN A 50 22.02 11.03 -15.29
N VAL A 51 22.00 9.71 -15.54
CA VAL A 51 23.19 8.98 -15.96
C VAL A 51 23.24 8.96 -17.48
N SER A 52 24.14 9.69 -18.07
CA SER A 52 24.45 9.56 -19.50
C SER A 52 25.12 8.21 -19.76
N PRO A 53 24.62 7.37 -20.68
CA PRO A 53 25.16 6.02 -20.90
C PRO A 53 26.50 6.10 -21.63
N LYS A 54 27.54 5.51 -21.05
CA LYS A 54 28.73 5.11 -21.80
C LYS A 54 28.36 3.87 -22.65
N VAL A 55 28.58 3.93 -23.94
CA VAL A 55 28.25 2.88 -24.91
C VAL A 55 29.06 1.62 -24.61
N SER A 56 28.45 0.59 -24.05
CA SER A 56 28.91 -0.78 -24.02
C SER A 56 28.12 -1.62 -25.04
N LYS A 57 28.74 -2.65 -25.63
CA LYS A 57 28.11 -3.56 -26.63
C LYS A 57 27.06 -4.51 -26.03
N GLU A 58 26.78 -4.41 -24.74
CA GLU A 58 25.70 -5.15 -24.10
C GLU A 58 24.38 -4.41 -24.30
N PRO A 59 23.24 -5.12 -24.42
CA PRO A 59 21.93 -4.46 -24.49
C PRO A 59 21.82 -3.51 -23.31
N PRO A 60 21.31 -2.29 -23.51
CA PRO A 60 21.29 -1.29 -22.46
C PRO A 60 20.52 -1.86 -21.27
N ILE A 61 21.17 -1.87 -20.10
CA ILE A 61 20.54 -2.22 -18.84
C ILE A 61 19.33 -1.28 -18.68
N GLN A 62 18.15 -1.83 -18.80
CA GLN A 62 16.94 -1.02 -18.77
C GLN A 62 16.48 -0.88 -17.32
N ALA A 63 16.81 0.27 -16.73
CA ALA A 63 16.26 0.64 -15.44
C ALA A 63 14.73 0.84 -15.56
N GLU A 64 13.98 0.25 -14.65
CA GLU A 64 12.54 0.46 -14.55
C GLU A 64 12.19 1.25 -13.29
N LEU A 65 11.26 2.18 -13.43
CA LEU A 65 10.75 3.01 -12.33
C LEU A 65 9.26 2.75 -12.20
N LEU A 66 8.84 2.13 -11.10
CA LEU A 66 7.47 1.73 -10.85
C LEU A 66 6.87 2.61 -9.77
N LEU A 67 5.75 3.28 -10.06
CA LEU A 67 4.92 3.90 -9.03
C LEU A 67 4.01 2.84 -8.41
N ILE A 68 4.02 2.73 -7.09
CA ILE A 68 3.17 1.82 -6.32
C ILE A 68 2.26 2.66 -5.43
N MET A 69 0.95 2.50 -5.57
CA MET A 69 -0.03 3.26 -4.82
C MET A 69 -1.34 2.48 -4.69
N GLY A 70 -2.25 2.95 -3.83
CA GLY A 70 -3.57 2.36 -3.66
C GLY A 70 -4.42 3.12 -2.64
N ASP A 71 -5.53 2.50 -2.25
CA ASP A 71 -6.45 2.98 -1.22
C ASP A 71 -6.81 4.47 -1.44
N VAL A 72 -7.22 4.80 -2.68
CA VAL A 72 -7.45 6.19 -3.14
C VAL A 72 -8.77 6.75 -2.62
N HIS A 73 -9.86 5.98 -2.75
CA HIS A 73 -11.21 6.25 -2.23
C HIS A 73 -11.79 7.62 -2.58
N ILE A 74 -11.55 8.15 -3.77
CA ILE A 74 -12.16 9.38 -4.27
C ILE A 74 -13.45 9.02 -5.04
N PRO A 75 -14.59 9.66 -4.78
CA PRO A 75 -14.86 10.65 -3.75
C PRO A 75 -15.40 10.07 -2.43
N SER A 76 -15.43 8.74 -2.26
CA SER A 76 -16.20 8.06 -1.20
C SER A 76 -15.73 8.37 0.21
N ARG A 77 -14.43 8.63 0.43
CA ARG A 77 -13.85 8.91 1.75
C ARG A 77 -13.04 10.19 1.79
N ILE A 78 -12.66 10.72 0.64
CA ILE A 78 -11.91 11.96 0.49
C ILE A 78 -12.21 12.59 -0.87
N ASP A 79 -12.23 13.91 -0.94
CA ASP A 79 -12.67 14.63 -2.14
C ASP A 79 -11.61 14.65 -3.26
N SER A 80 -10.34 14.70 -2.91
CA SER A 80 -9.25 14.84 -3.88
C SER A 80 -7.89 14.38 -3.36
N ILE A 81 -6.96 14.16 -4.27
CA ILE A 81 -5.54 13.97 -3.96
C ILE A 81 -4.97 15.30 -3.48
N THR A 82 -4.15 15.28 -2.43
CA THR A 82 -3.51 16.51 -1.91
C THR A 82 -2.62 17.15 -2.96
N LYS A 83 -2.50 18.48 -2.88
CA LYS A 83 -1.71 19.26 -3.84
C LYS A 83 -0.24 18.81 -3.87
N GLU A 84 0.32 18.51 -2.71
CA GLU A 84 1.70 18.09 -2.57
C GLU A 84 1.97 16.74 -3.24
N VAL A 85 1.03 15.77 -3.13
CA VAL A 85 1.11 14.50 -3.86
C VAL A 85 1.03 14.76 -5.37
N GLN A 86 0.06 15.57 -5.82
CA GLN A 86 -0.09 15.90 -7.23
C GLN A 86 1.16 16.56 -7.82
N GLU A 87 1.79 17.51 -7.11
CA GLU A 87 3.00 18.18 -7.54
C GLU A 87 4.15 17.19 -7.79
N ILE A 88 4.38 16.25 -6.87
CA ILE A 88 5.42 15.22 -7.05
C ILE A 88 5.10 14.33 -8.23
N LEU A 89 3.87 13.80 -8.31
CA LEU A 89 3.48 12.90 -9.39
C LEU A 89 3.58 13.58 -10.76
N ASN A 90 3.05 14.80 -10.89
CA ASN A 90 3.06 15.56 -12.15
C ASN A 90 4.47 15.96 -12.58
N SER A 91 5.36 16.31 -11.65
CA SER A 91 6.78 16.61 -11.94
C SER A 91 7.55 15.39 -12.48
N ASN A 92 6.99 14.19 -12.28
CA ASN A 92 7.57 12.93 -12.72
C ASN A 92 6.73 12.22 -13.78
N LYS A 93 5.72 12.90 -14.31
CA LYS A 93 4.91 12.41 -15.42
C LYS A 93 5.78 11.99 -16.60
N GLY A 94 5.49 10.82 -17.15
CA GLY A 94 6.23 10.25 -18.28
C GLY A 94 7.55 9.57 -17.92
N LYS A 95 8.00 9.62 -16.66
CA LYS A 95 9.23 8.93 -16.22
C LYS A 95 8.96 7.50 -15.71
N PHE A 96 7.73 7.21 -15.29
CA PHE A 96 7.38 5.89 -14.81
C PHE A 96 7.32 4.88 -15.96
N SER A 97 7.92 3.74 -15.76
CA SER A 97 7.83 2.58 -16.67
C SER A 97 6.52 1.83 -16.46
N ARG A 98 5.97 1.90 -15.24
CA ARG A 98 4.79 1.17 -14.79
C ARG A 98 4.11 1.90 -13.63
N VAL A 99 2.78 1.79 -13.55
CA VAL A 99 1.99 2.16 -12.37
C VAL A 99 1.32 0.90 -11.84
N ILE A 100 1.48 0.64 -10.55
CA ILE A 100 0.86 -0.45 -9.81
C ILE A 100 -0.13 0.16 -8.83
N CYS A 101 -1.39 -0.25 -8.94
CA CYS A 101 -2.47 0.19 -8.07
C CYS A 101 -3.09 -1.02 -7.36
N THR A 102 -3.14 -0.98 -6.03
CA THR A 102 -3.81 -2.01 -5.22
C THR A 102 -5.33 -1.88 -5.22
N GLY A 103 -5.88 -0.90 -5.95
CA GLY A 103 -7.31 -0.70 -6.12
C GLY A 103 -7.86 0.56 -5.44
N ASP A 104 -9.18 0.62 -5.29
CA ASP A 104 -9.92 1.66 -4.56
C ASP A 104 -9.79 3.08 -5.13
N PHE A 105 -9.58 3.26 -6.44
CA PHE A 105 -9.47 4.61 -6.99
C PHE A 105 -10.81 5.34 -7.15
N GLY A 106 -11.94 4.65 -7.13
CA GLY A 106 -13.30 5.21 -7.08
C GLY A 106 -13.88 5.55 -8.45
N THR A 107 -13.38 6.55 -9.16
CA THR A 107 -13.94 7.05 -10.42
C THR A 107 -13.05 6.81 -11.63
N ILE A 108 -13.67 6.89 -12.83
CA ILE A 108 -12.93 6.80 -14.11
C ILE A 108 -11.95 7.96 -14.25
N GLU A 109 -12.32 9.16 -13.81
CA GLU A 109 -11.45 10.35 -13.89
C GLU A 109 -10.18 10.15 -13.07
N THR A 110 -10.32 9.56 -11.88
CA THR A 110 -9.18 9.23 -11.01
C THR A 110 -8.30 8.16 -11.67
N TYR A 111 -8.89 7.14 -12.27
CA TYR A 111 -8.17 6.13 -13.04
C TYR A 111 -7.39 6.76 -14.21
N GLU A 112 -8.03 7.59 -15.02
CA GLU A 112 -7.39 8.24 -16.18
C GLU A 112 -6.28 9.20 -15.74
N TYR A 113 -6.44 9.89 -14.60
CA TYR A 113 -5.37 10.71 -14.02
C TYR A 113 -4.11 9.89 -13.76
N PHE A 114 -4.22 8.78 -13.01
CA PHE A 114 -3.05 7.96 -12.69
C PHE A 114 -2.45 7.28 -13.93
N LYS A 115 -3.29 6.82 -14.85
CA LYS A 115 -2.84 6.27 -16.12
C LYS A 115 -2.07 7.30 -16.95
N SER A 116 -2.48 8.57 -16.90
CA SER A 116 -1.80 9.67 -17.60
C SER A 116 -0.39 9.96 -17.09
N LEU A 117 0.01 9.43 -15.94
CA LEU A 117 1.39 9.54 -15.42
C LEU A 117 2.39 8.72 -16.23
N LEU A 118 1.90 7.71 -16.95
CA LEU A 118 2.70 6.93 -17.88
C LEU A 118 2.92 7.65 -19.20
N PRO A 119 4.01 7.38 -19.92
CA PRO A 119 4.13 7.77 -21.33
C PRO A 119 2.99 7.18 -22.15
N LYS A 120 2.46 7.88 -23.15
CA LYS A 120 1.38 7.39 -24.02
C LYS A 120 1.68 6.02 -24.65
N SER A 121 2.94 5.77 -25.00
CA SER A 121 3.40 4.49 -25.56
C SER A 121 3.43 3.35 -24.54
N LYS A 122 3.22 3.62 -23.25
CA LYS A 122 3.28 2.65 -22.15
C LYS A 122 2.01 2.66 -21.27
N GLU A 123 0.91 3.27 -21.70
CA GLU A 123 -0.34 3.33 -20.91
C GLU A 123 -0.90 1.93 -20.56
N TRP A 124 -0.56 0.91 -21.34
CA TRP A 124 -0.88 -0.50 -21.04
C TRP A 124 -0.15 -1.04 -19.79
N ASN A 125 0.88 -0.36 -19.29
CA ASN A 125 1.59 -0.69 -18.06
C ASN A 125 0.92 -0.12 -16.80
N PHE A 126 -0.34 0.32 -16.89
CA PHE A 126 -1.17 0.57 -15.72
C PHE A 126 -1.74 -0.75 -15.22
N ASN A 127 -1.25 -1.24 -14.09
CA ASN A 127 -1.58 -2.51 -13.49
C ASN A 127 -2.41 -2.29 -12.22
N CYS A 128 -3.68 -2.66 -12.26
CA CYS A 128 -4.60 -2.52 -11.15
C CYS A 128 -5.30 -3.83 -10.85
N VAL A 129 -5.61 -4.08 -9.59
CA VAL A 129 -6.40 -5.21 -9.14
C VAL A 129 -7.79 -4.74 -8.71
N LYS A 130 -8.75 -5.67 -8.75
CA LYS A 130 -10.13 -5.44 -8.37
C LYS A 130 -10.26 -5.19 -6.87
N ASN A 131 -11.21 -4.34 -6.55
CA ASN A 131 -11.75 -4.13 -5.21
C ASN A 131 -13.28 -4.03 -5.24
N ASP A 132 -13.91 -3.93 -4.07
CA ASP A 132 -15.37 -3.88 -3.95
C ASP A 132 -16.00 -2.51 -4.28
N PHE A 133 -15.17 -1.44 -4.42
CA PHE A 133 -15.62 -0.04 -4.54
C PHE A 133 -15.20 0.63 -5.84
N GLN A 134 -15.26 -0.06 -6.95
CA GLN A 134 -14.94 0.54 -8.24
C GLN A 134 -16.19 0.75 -9.11
N GLU A 135 -16.11 1.72 -10.01
CA GLU A 135 -17.16 1.88 -11.01
C GLU A 135 -17.30 0.64 -11.88
N THR A 136 -18.54 0.26 -12.16
CA THR A 136 -18.89 -0.99 -12.87
C THR A 136 -18.37 -1.10 -14.30
N LYS A 137 -17.90 0.02 -14.88
CA LYS A 137 -17.34 0.07 -16.24
C LYS A 137 -15.92 -0.45 -16.36
N LEU A 138 -15.19 -0.55 -15.23
CA LEU A 138 -13.82 -1.01 -15.19
C LEU A 138 -13.78 -2.42 -14.60
N SER A 139 -13.13 -3.34 -15.31
CA SER A 139 -12.95 -4.72 -14.85
C SER A 139 -11.46 -5.00 -14.65
N PHE A 140 -11.09 -5.37 -13.44
CA PHE A 140 -9.74 -5.74 -13.08
C PHE A 140 -9.71 -7.15 -12.48
N PRO A 141 -8.58 -7.86 -12.55
CA PRO A 141 -8.44 -9.17 -11.91
C PRO A 141 -8.35 -9.05 -10.38
N ASP A 142 -8.68 -10.13 -9.66
CA ASP A 142 -8.52 -10.20 -8.21
C ASP A 142 -7.06 -10.21 -7.77
N THR A 143 -6.21 -10.82 -8.58
CA THR A 143 -4.76 -10.90 -8.42
C THR A 143 -4.06 -10.66 -9.72
N LEU A 144 -2.88 -10.08 -9.68
CA LEU A 144 -2.06 -9.82 -10.86
C LEU A 144 -0.60 -10.13 -10.56
N THR A 145 0.11 -10.65 -11.54
CA THR A 145 1.56 -10.82 -11.47
C THR A 145 2.22 -10.07 -12.62
N VAL A 146 3.24 -9.29 -12.31
CA VAL A 146 4.05 -8.58 -13.30
C VAL A 146 5.52 -8.90 -13.09
N LYS A 147 6.30 -8.82 -14.15
CA LYS A 147 7.76 -8.94 -14.09
C LYS A 147 8.38 -7.56 -14.27
N SER A 148 9.36 -7.24 -13.43
CA SER A 148 10.19 -6.05 -13.55
C SER A 148 11.65 -6.48 -13.36
N ASN A 149 12.44 -6.45 -14.44
CA ASN A 149 13.75 -7.07 -14.49
C ASN A 149 13.70 -8.51 -13.96
N ASP A 150 14.50 -8.87 -12.97
CA ASP A 150 14.55 -10.23 -12.42
C ASP A 150 13.53 -10.48 -11.30
N TYR A 151 12.73 -9.46 -10.96
CA TYR A 151 11.75 -9.56 -9.88
C TYR A 151 10.36 -9.90 -10.41
N LYS A 152 9.76 -10.94 -9.85
CA LYS A 152 8.36 -11.28 -10.05
C LYS A 152 7.53 -10.65 -8.93
N ILE A 153 6.63 -9.74 -9.28
CA ILE A 153 5.85 -8.93 -8.37
C ILE A 153 4.39 -9.38 -8.41
N GLY A 154 3.89 -9.88 -7.29
CA GLY A 154 2.47 -10.17 -7.08
C GLY A 154 1.74 -8.92 -6.58
N ILE A 155 0.50 -8.73 -7.01
CA ILE A 155 -0.34 -7.59 -6.66
C ILE A 155 -1.71 -8.11 -6.26
N ILE A 156 -2.20 -7.67 -5.10
CA ILE A 156 -3.54 -7.94 -4.59
C ILE A 156 -4.13 -6.66 -3.99
N ASN A 157 -5.46 -6.59 -3.85
CA ASN A 157 -6.05 -5.51 -3.08
C ASN A 157 -5.67 -5.63 -1.59
N GLY A 158 -5.90 -6.77 -0.96
CA GLY A 158 -5.59 -7.04 0.45
C GLY A 158 -6.80 -7.45 1.29
N TYR A 159 -8.05 -7.20 0.83
CA TYR A 159 -9.26 -7.64 1.54
C TYR A 159 -9.34 -9.18 1.64
N GLN A 160 -8.69 -9.88 0.70
CA GLN A 160 -8.65 -11.35 0.65
C GLN A 160 -7.87 -11.98 1.81
N ILE A 161 -7.04 -11.20 2.49
CA ILE A 161 -6.17 -11.65 3.59
C ILE A 161 -6.88 -11.46 4.92
N VAL A 162 -7.04 -12.55 5.68
CA VAL A 162 -7.69 -12.52 7.00
C VAL A 162 -6.82 -13.27 8.01
N PRO A 163 -6.40 -12.64 9.11
CA PRO A 163 -6.55 -11.21 9.45
C PRO A 163 -5.85 -10.27 8.45
N TRP A 164 -6.36 -9.04 8.29
CA TRP A 164 -5.80 -8.07 7.34
C TRP A 164 -4.34 -7.75 7.65
N GLY A 165 -3.48 -7.87 6.65
CA GLY A 165 -2.05 -7.63 6.78
C GLY A 165 -1.27 -8.73 7.51
N ASP A 166 -1.87 -9.90 7.79
CA ASP A 166 -1.16 -11.02 8.40
C ASP A 166 -0.05 -11.54 7.48
N LEU A 167 1.20 -11.47 7.97
CA LEU A 167 2.38 -11.84 7.17
C LEU A 167 2.42 -13.33 6.83
N THR A 168 1.86 -14.21 7.66
CA THR A 168 1.83 -15.65 7.39
C THR A 168 0.88 -15.96 6.23
N ALA A 169 -0.30 -15.33 6.23
CA ALA A 169 -1.27 -15.48 5.15
C ALA A 169 -0.75 -14.85 3.84
N LEU A 170 -0.12 -13.67 3.93
CA LEU A 170 0.55 -13.03 2.78
C LEU A 170 1.69 -13.92 2.24
N SER A 171 2.49 -14.56 3.10
CA SER A 171 3.55 -15.48 2.69
C SER A 171 2.99 -16.70 1.97
N ALA A 172 1.92 -17.30 2.47
CA ALA A 172 1.26 -18.42 1.81
C ALA A 172 0.80 -18.04 0.38
N LEU A 173 0.16 -16.87 0.24
CA LEU A 173 -0.27 -16.37 -1.06
C LEU A 173 0.91 -16.03 -1.98
N SER A 174 1.99 -15.44 -1.47
CA SER A 174 3.18 -15.12 -2.27
C SER A 174 3.83 -16.38 -2.85
N LYS A 175 3.82 -17.48 -2.09
CA LYS A 175 4.29 -18.80 -2.56
C LYS A 175 3.38 -19.35 -3.67
N GLN A 176 2.06 -19.23 -3.51
CA GLN A 176 1.10 -19.63 -4.54
C GLN A 176 1.25 -18.81 -5.83
N MET A 177 1.50 -17.51 -5.71
CA MET A 177 1.76 -16.61 -6.86
C MET A 177 3.19 -16.74 -7.38
N GLU A 178 4.07 -17.47 -6.68
CA GLU A 178 5.50 -17.63 -7.00
C GLU A 178 6.21 -16.27 -7.18
N CYS A 179 5.87 -15.27 -6.37
CA CYS A 179 6.45 -13.94 -6.49
C CYS A 179 7.56 -13.69 -5.46
N ASP A 180 8.50 -12.79 -5.81
CA ASP A 180 9.59 -12.33 -4.94
C ASP A 180 9.13 -11.19 -4.02
N ILE A 181 8.23 -10.37 -4.56
CA ILE A 181 7.63 -9.21 -3.90
C ILE A 181 6.11 -9.34 -4.00
N LEU A 182 5.40 -9.23 -2.87
CA LEU A 182 3.93 -9.14 -2.85
C LEU A 182 3.50 -7.75 -2.40
N ILE A 183 2.71 -7.08 -3.25
CA ILE A 183 2.14 -5.77 -2.97
C ILE A 183 0.67 -5.95 -2.60
N SER A 184 0.28 -5.39 -1.45
CA SER A 184 -1.10 -5.41 -0.94
C SER A 184 -1.49 -4.05 -0.37
N GLY A 185 -2.76 -3.68 -0.45
CA GLY A 185 -3.35 -2.47 0.13
C GLY A 185 -4.36 -2.78 1.23
N PHE A 186 -5.52 -2.10 1.17
CA PHE A 186 -6.73 -2.29 1.98
C PHE A 186 -6.63 -1.80 3.43
N THR A 187 -5.49 -1.94 4.08
CA THR A 187 -5.33 -1.54 5.48
C THR A 187 -5.14 -0.04 5.65
N HIS A 188 -4.73 0.67 4.60
CA HIS A 188 -4.26 2.07 4.60
C HIS A 188 -3.00 2.30 5.45
N LEU A 189 -2.40 1.23 5.96
CA LEU A 189 -1.19 1.26 6.76
C LEU A 189 0.00 0.89 5.88
N ARG A 190 0.85 1.88 5.61
CA ARG A 190 2.08 1.65 4.85
C ARG A 190 3.04 0.73 5.60
N GLY A 191 3.74 -0.12 4.87
CA GLY A 191 4.72 -1.02 5.47
C GLY A 191 5.60 -1.71 4.43
N VAL A 192 6.82 -2.03 4.85
CA VAL A 192 7.78 -2.82 4.08
C VAL A 192 8.33 -3.88 5.01
N PHE A 193 8.10 -5.14 4.68
CA PHE A 193 8.49 -6.27 5.54
C PHE A 193 9.24 -7.31 4.72
N HIS A 194 10.29 -7.87 5.30
CA HIS A 194 10.95 -9.05 4.78
C HIS A 194 10.61 -10.24 5.66
N PHE A 195 10.00 -11.27 5.09
CA PHE A 195 9.55 -12.43 5.83
C PHE A 195 9.65 -13.69 4.95
N GLU A 196 10.20 -14.77 5.48
CA GLU A 196 10.40 -16.05 4.77
C GLU A 196 11.05 -15.90 3.38
N GLY A 197 12.05 -15.01 3.27
CA GLY A 197 12.77 -14.77 2.02
C GLY A 197 11.98 -14.03 0.93
N LYS A 198 10.86 -13.39 1.31
CA LYS A 198 10.01 -12.60 0.43
C LYS A 198 9.80 -11.20 0.96
N TRP A 199 9.51 -10.25 0.08
CA TRP A 199 9.20 -8.87 0.43
C TRP A 199 7.70 -8.63 0.35
N PHE A 200 7.15 -8.03 1.41
CA PHE A 200 5.75 -7.65 1.52
C PHE A 200 5.66 -6.14 1.62
N ILE A 201 4.91 -5.54 0.70
CA ILE A 201 4.86 -4.09 0.54
C ILE A 201 3.40 -3.65 0.61
N ASN A 202 3.11 -2.70 1.49
CA ASN A 202 1.84 -1.99 1.50
C ASN A 202 2.12 -0.49 1.30
N PRO A 203 1.64 0.12 0.20
CA PRO A 203 1.91 1.53 -0.06
C PRO A 203 1.18 2.48 0.90
N GLY A 204 0.21 1.98 1.68
CA GLY A 204 -0.74 2.80 2.41
C GLY A 204 -1.73 3.47 1.47
N THR A 205 -2.30 4.58 1.90
CA THR A 205 -3.25 5.37 1.11
C THR A 205 -2.58 6.58 0.48
N ILE A 206 -2.71 6.74 -0.84
CA ILE A 206 -2.11 7.88 -1.54
C ILE A 206 -2.82 9.21 -1.23
N THR A 207 -4.05 9.16 -0.76
CA THR A 207 -4.87 10.33 -0.45
C THR A 207 -4.92 10.68 1.03
N GLY A 208 -4.53 9.75 1.91
CA GLY A 208 -4.78 9.86 3.35
C GLY A 208 -6.20 9.45 3.77
N ALA A 209 -6.93 8.73 2.91
CA ALA A 209 -8.25 8.25 3.24
C ALA A 209 -8.24 7.35 4.49
N PHE A 210 -9.24 7.49 5.36
CA PHE A 210 -9.37 6.69 6.58
C PHE A 210 -9.75 5.23 6.26
N SER A 211 -9.42 4.33 7.19
CA SER A 211 -9.93 2.96 7.22
C SER A 211 -10.38 2.57 8.63
N PRO A 212 -11.05 1.42 8.81
CA PRO A 212 -11.37 0.92 10.15
C PRO A 212 -10.15 0.74 11.07
N LEU A 213 -8.96 0.61 10.48
CA LEU A 213 -7.70 0.41 11.21
C LEU A 213 -6.98 1.72 11.55
N THR A 214 -7.29 2.83 10.84
CA THR A 214 -6.64 4.12 11.06
C THR A 214 -7.52 5.29 10.61
N ASN A 215 -7.68 6.29 11.49
CA ASN A 215 -8.58 7.42 11.26
C ASN A 215 -7.94 8.55 10.44
N ASN A 216 -6.64 8.74 10.52
CA ASN A 216 -5.94 9.84 9.86
C ASN A 216 -4.55 9.39 9.38
N PRO A 217 -4.49 8.45 8.44
CA PRO A 217 -3.20 8.01 7.91
C PRO A 217 -2.59 9.14 7.07
N PRO A 218 -1.29 9.36 7.14
CA PRO A 218 -0.65 10.30 6.23
C PRO A 218 -0.71 9.76 4.79
N PRO A 219 -0.94 10.65 3.80
CA PRO A 219 -0.78 10.30 2.40
C PRO A 219 0.57 9.64 2.16
N SER A 220 0.57 8.50 1.48
CA SER A 220 1.79 7.76 1.18
C SER A 220 1.70 7.02 -0.15
N PHE A 221 2.85 6.87 -0.78
CA PHE A 221 3.04 6.07 -1.98
C PHE A 221 4.49 5.58 -2.03
N MET A 222 4.78 4.66 -2.93
CA MET A 222 6.13 4.13 -3.07
C MET A 222 6.61 4.19 -4.51
N VAL A 223 7.92 4.27 -4.67
CA VAL A 223 8.59 4.18 -5.96
C VAL A 223 9.60 3.06 -5.90
N LEU A 224 9.40 2.05 -6.72
CA LEU A 224 10.33 0.93 -6.85
C LEU A 224 11.20 1.14 -8.09
N PHE A 225 12.50 1.19 -7.87
CA PHE A 225 13.51 1.20 -8.92
C PHE A 225 14.10 -0.19 -9.06
N THR A 226 14.12 -0.75 -10.28
CA THR A 226 14.72 -2.05 -10.55
C THR A 226 15.76 -1.98 -11.65
N LEU A 227 16.82 -2.75 -11.45
CA LEU A 227 17.80 -3.18 -12.42
C LEU A 227 17.86 -4.72 -12.37
N PRO A 228 18.53 -5.42 -13.29
CA PRO A 228 18.91 -6.81 -13.05
C PRO A 228 19.59 -6.93 -11.68
N ASP A 229 19.19 -7.91 -10.87
CA ASP A 229 19.73 -8.23 -9.54
C ASP A 229 19.57 -7.14 -8.45
N VAL A 230 19.06 -5.95 -8.77
CA VAL A 230 18.92 -4.85 -7.82
C VAL A 230 17.49 -4.32 -7.81
N ALA A 231 16.90 -4.24 -6.62
CA ALA A 231 15.64 -3.53 -6.39
C ALA A 231 15.77 -2.59 -5.19
N THR A 232 15.44 -1.33 -5.41
CA THR A 232 15.45 -0.30 -4.36
C THR A 232 14.07 0.35 -4.29
N LEU A 233 13.47 0.31 -3.10
CA LEU A 233 12.16 0.88 -2.83
C LEU A 233 12.29 2.18 -2.04
N TYR A 234 11.55 3.20 -2.45
CA TYR A 234 11.45 4.47 -1.76
C TYR A 234 10.02 4.68 -1.30
N LEU A 235 9.82 4.79 0.00
CA LEU A 235 8.56 5.13 0.63
C LEU A 235 8.49 6.65 0.82
N TYR A 236 7.50 7.28 0.22
CA TYR A 236 7.13 8.67 0.41
C TYR A 236 5.97 8.74 1.39
N GLU A 237 6.14 9.45 2.49
CA GLU A 237 5.14 9.64 3.52
C GLU A 237 4.99 11.13 3.82
N TYR A 238 3.77 11.66 3.71
CA TYR A 238 3.52 13.06 3.99
C TYR A 238 3.61 13.38 5.47
N ASN A 239 4.42 14.36 5.83
CA ASN A 239 4.59 14.82 7.18
C ASN A 239 3.75 16.10 7.39
N PHE A 240 2.67 15.99 8.18
CA PHE A 240 1.77 17.11 8.43
C PHE A 240 2.42 18.29 9.15
N SER A 241 3.46 18.05 9.96
CA SER A 241 4.16 19.08 10.72
C SER A 241 5.08 19.93 9.84
N SER A 242 5.85 19.29 8.96
CA SER A 242 6.77 19.97 8.06
C SER A 242 6.11 20.35 6.73
N ARG A 243 4.92 19.80 6.41
CA ARG A 243 4.24 19.92 5.11
C ARG A 243 5.10 19.46 3.93
N GLN A 244 5.93 18.45 4.17
CA GLN A 244 6.84 17.85 3.18
C GLN A 244 6.75 16.33 3.24
N PHE A 245 7.32 15.66 2.24
CA PHE A 245 7.43 14.21 2.26
C PHE A 245 8.72 13.79 2.96
N ASP A 246 8.58 12.94 3.98
CA ASP A 246 9.68 12.12 4.48
C ASP A 246 9.89 10.97 3.50
N VAL A 247 11.14 10.70 3.12
CA VAL A 247 11.48 9.61 2.20
C VAL A 247 12.36 8.59 2.90
N SER A 248 11.90 7.34 2.89
CA SER A 248 12.64 6.20 3.42
C SER A 248 13.08 5.27 2.30
N LYS A 249 14.31 4.76 2.36
CA LYS A 249 14.91 3.88 1.35
C LYS A 249 15.05 2.46 1.90
N TYR A 250 14.71 1.46 1.07
CA TYR A 250 14.87 0.04 1.35
C TYR A 250 15.56 -0.64 0.15
N ASP A 251 16.64 -1.37 0.40
CA ASP A 251 17.26 -2.19 -0.63
C ASP A 251 16.71 -3.61 -0.52
N LEU A 252 15.96 -4.04 -1.55
CA LEU A 252 15.27 -5.32 -1.57
C LEU A 252 16.22 -6.38 -2.15
N THR A 253 16.85 -7.13 -1.26
CA THR A 253 17.71 -8.27 -1.63
C THR A 253 16.89 -9.54 -1.85
N LYS A 254 17.31 -10.38 -2.81
CA LYS A 254 16.79 -11.75 -2.99
C LYS A 254 17.40 -12.71 -1.99
#